data_510bf9184005ff3dac2827e49824fb0b
#
_entry.id   510bf9184005ff3dac2827e49824fb0b
#
_cell.length_a   1.000
_cell.length_b   1.000
_cell.length_c   1.000
_cell.angle_alpha   90.00
_cell.angle_beta   90.00
_cell.angle_gamma   90.00
#
_symmetry.space_group_name_H-M   'P 1'
#
loop_
_entity.id
_entity.type
_entity.pdbx_description
1 polymer ?
#
loop_
_entity_poly.entity_id
_entity_poly.type
_entity_poly.pdbx_seq_one_letter_code
_entity_poly.pdbx_strand_id
1 'polypeptide(L)'
;MDLNTGELLWKALDPDPPAYPALTEDIDCDVLIVGGGEAGALTSHTLLQENLDVVMVEKRKVGHGSTSGNTALLQYANDTPMYQLAQSKGEAAAVRFYSLCLDAISQLEDITRSLELSTDYERRESLYYASSPQDVKKIQAEFELQKKHNFPVEYLSRQDIRERFPFEKEGGLYSTADAQINPFRLAHALVHDGAKRGMRVYEQTEVTTAFHENDSGRLHFRTSTGALIRARKAVFATGYETQDRQSTPGAVIASTYAIATEPVSDFSTWHKRCLIWETARPYLYMRTTADNRVLVGGLDETAVQGPKRDNLLEDKAAQLLAALYQLFPALTGVKIAYSWASSFGGTKDGMPFIGEHHQHPNCYYALGYGGNGTVYSTIAGQILRDEILGRSNPDAPLFKLGRLK
;
A
#
# COMPACT_ATOMS: atom_id res chain seq x y z
N MET A 1 15.96 -8.21 -4.76
CA MET A 1 14.69 -9.03 -4.82
C MET A 1 13.99 -8.80 -6.15
N ASP A 2 13.48 -9.84 -6.79
CA ASP A 2 12.57 -9.72 -7.92
C ASP A 2 11.14 -9.55 -7.39
N LEU A 3 10.61 -8.32 -7.52
CA LEU A 3 9.35 -7.93 -6.87
C LEU A 3 8.11 -8.36 -7.64
N ASN A 4 8.18 -8.37 -8.98
CA ASN A 4 7.00 -8.57 -9.83
C ASN A 4 7.34 -9.43 -11.04
N THR A 5 6.35 -10.18 -11.54
CA THR A 5 6.41 -10.87 -12.84
C THR A 5 5.08 -10.75 -13.57
N GLY A 6 5.07 -10.99 -14.87
CA GLY A 6 3.89 -10.86 -15.72
C GLY A 6 3.68 -9.43 -16.23
N GLU A 7 2.48 -9.14 -16.72
CA GLU A 7 2.11 -7.86 -17.31
C GLU A 7 1.35 -6.99 -16.30
N LEU A 8 2.01 -5.94 -15.85
CA LEU A 8 1.48 -5.03 -14.82
C LEU A 8 0.56 -3.98 -15.45
N LEU A 9 -0.71 -3.97 -15.05
CA LEU A 9 -1.74 -3.08 -15.57
C LEU A 9 -1.32 -1.61 -15.57
N TRP A 10 -0.86 -1.10 -14.43
CA TRP A 10 -0.65 0.36 -14.28
C TRP A 10 0.43 0.91 -15.18
N LYS A 11 1.50 0.15 -15.39
CA LYS A 11 2.58 0.52 -16.33
C LYS A 11 2.12 0.50 -17.79
N ALA A 12 1.21 -0.41 -18.12
CA ALA A 12 0.64 -0.48 -19.47
C ALA A 12 -0.34 0.66 -19.75
N LEU A 13 -1.07 1.12 -18.74
CA LEU A 13 -2.01 2.25 -18.86
C LEU A 13 -1.31 3.62 -18.84
N ASP A 14 -0.07 3.69 -18.36
CA ASP A 14 0.70 4.94 -18.28
C ASP A 14 2.17 4.68 -18.70
N PRO A 15 2.42 4.50 -20.02
CA PRO A 15 3.72 4.06 -20.52
C PRO A 15 4.80 5.14 -20.49
N ASP A 16 4.42 6.43 -20.50
CA ASP A 16 5.32 7.58 -20.59
C ASP A 16 5.18 8.54 -19.39
N PRO A 17 5.38 8.07 -18.16
CA PRO A 17 5.33 8.93 -16.99
C PRO A 17 6.52 9.89 -16.94
N PRO A 18 6.48 10.98 -16.13
CA PRO A 18 7.62 11.86 -15.91
C PRO A 18 8.87 11.07 -15.53
N ALA A 19 10.01 11.40 -16.14
CA ALA A 19 11.29 10.76 -15.91
C ALA A 19 12.32 11.75 -15.34
N TYR A 20 13.28 11.23 -14.57
CA TYR A 20 14.29 12.03 -13.88
C TYR A 20 15.70 11.52 -14.18
N PRO A 21 16.73 12.41 -14.15
CA PRO A 21 18.10 12.01 -14.45
C PRO A 21 18.68 11.09 -13.37
N ALA A 22 19.75 10.38 -13.70
CA ALA A 22 20.59 9.72 -12.71
C ALA A 22 21.48 10.75 -11.99
N LEU A 23 21.81 10.49 -10.72
CA LEU A 23 22.74 11.32 -9.96
C LEU A 23 24.17 11.04 -10.40
N THR A 24 24.87 12.06 -10.90
CA THR A 24 26.27 11.95 -11.38
C THR A 24 27.25 12.80 -10.60
N GLU A 25 26.78 13.65 -9.69
CA GLU A 25 27.59 14.58 -8.89
C GLU A 25 27.33 14.41 -7.40
N ASP A 26 28.31 14.74 -6.57
CA ASP A 26 28.15 14.79 -5.11
C ASP A 26 27.13 15.85 -4.73
N ILE A 27 26.26 15.53 -3.77
CA ILE A 27 25.22 16.47 -3.30
C ILE A 27 25.09 16.43 -1.77
N ASP A 28 24.54 17.54 -1.26
CA ASP A 28 24.13 17.69 0.14
C ASP A 28 22.61 17.89 0.20
N CYS A 29 21.98 17.45 1.31
CA CYS A 29 20.55 17.71 1.57
C CYS A 29 20.24 17.67 3.08
N ASP A 30 19.05 18.12 3.44
CA ASP A 30 18.53 17.96 4.81
C ASP A 30 17.99 16.53 4.98
N VAL A 31 17.16 16.06 4.04
CA VAL A 31 16.55 14.72 4.10
C VAL A 31 16.75 13.98 2.79
N LEU A 32 17.33 12.81 2.86
CA LEU A 32 17.43 11.86 1.75
C LEU A 32 16.25 10.86 1.84
N ILE A 33 15.48 10.73 0.77
CA ILE A 33 14.47 9.67 0.58
C ILE A 33 15.07 8.59 -0.31
N VAL A 34 15.18 7.38 0.21
CA VAL A 34 15.65 6.21 -0.55
C VAL A 34 14.46 5.35 -0.94
N GLY A 35 14.09 5.43 -2.22
CA GLY A 35 12.95 4.73 -2.81
C GLY A 35 11.86 5.69 -3.31
N GLY A 36 11.55 5.60 -4.60
CA GLY A 36 10.56 6.43 -5.32
C GLY A 36 9.20 5.73 -5.51
N GLY A 37 8.81 4.80 -4.62
CA GLY A 37 7.48 4.21 -4.58
C GLY A 37 6.49 5.09 -3.80
N GLU A 38 5.25 4.60 -3.58
CA GLU A 38 4.20 5.33 -2.85
C GLU A 38 4.67 5.83 -1.48
N ALA A 39 5.39 5.01 -0.71
CA ALA A 39 5.86 5.39 0.63
C ALA A 39 6.85 6.55 0.59
N GLY A 40 7.80 6.53 -0.34
CA GLY A 40 8.75 7.64 -0.53
C GLY A 40 8.08 8.89 -1.05
N ALA A 41 7.17 8.75 -2.00
CA ALA A 41 6.44 9.87 -2.60
C ALA A 41 5.53 10.58 -1.58
N LEU A 42 4.75 9.83 -0.79
CA LEU A 42 3.87 10.38 0.25
C LEU A 42 4.68 11.02 1.40
N THR A 43 5.78 10.39 1.81
CA THR A 43 6.68 10.96 2.82
C THR A 43 7.31 12.26 2.33
N SER A 44 7.80 12.28 1.09
CA SER A 44 8.37 13.50 0.48
C SER A 44 7.35 14.63 0.41
N HIS A 45 6.13 14.33 -0.05
CA HIS A 45 5.04 15.32 -0.13
C HIS A 45 4.80 15.98 1.24
N THR A 46 4.79 15.20 2.31
CA THR A 46 4.58 15.71 3.68
C THR A 46 5.77 16.55 4.17
N LEU A 47 7.01 16.11 3.90
CA LEU A 47 8.23 16.83 4.30
C LEU A 47 8.42 18.15 3.55
N LEU A 48 8.01 18.22 2.29
CA LEU A 48 8.10 19.44 1.48
C LEU A 48 7.17 20.57 1.98
N GLN A 49 6.26 20.29 2.90
CA GLN A 49 5.47 21.32 3.59
C GLN A 49 6.28 22.06 4.66
N GLU A 50 7.47 21.58 5.04
CA GLU A 50 8.26 22.01 6.19
C GLU A 50 9.57 22.74 5.82
N ASN A 51 9.68 23.31 4.64
CA ASN A 51 10.86 24.06 4.18
C ASN A 51 12.19 23.29 4.34
N LEU A 52 12.19 21.99 4.03
CA LEU A 52 13.36 21.11 4.05
C LEU A 52 13.91 20.91 2.64
N ASP A 53 15.23 20.85 2.51
CA ASP A 53 15.89 20.44 1.28
C ASP A 53 15.81 18.91 1.15
N VAL A 54 14.89 18.43 0.31
CA VAL A 54 14.60 17.02 0.12
C VAL A 54 15.20 16.51 -1.19
N VAL A 55 15.94 15.40 -1.10
CA VAL A 55 16.43 14.64 -2.25
C VAL A 55 15.80 13.26 -2.25
N MET A 56 15.32 12.81 -3.41
CA MET A 56 14.84 11.44 -3.61
C MET A 56 15.76 10.71 -4.57
N VAL A 57 16.14 9.48 -4.22
CA VAL A 57 16.86 8.55 -5.12
C VAL A 57 16.07 7.26 -5.29
N GLU A 58 15.96 6.79 -6.51
CA GLU A 58 15.30 5.54 -6.89
C GLU A 58 16.24 4.70 -7.76
N LYS A 59 16.40 3.43 -7.41
CA LYS A 59 17.34 2.55 -8.15
C LYS A 59 16.85 2.14 -9.53
N ARG A 60 15.52 2.18 -9.75
CA ARG A 60 14.87 1.95 -11.06
C ARG A 60 14.29 3.26 -11.58
N LYS A 61 13.02 3.26 -11.89
CA LYS A 61 12.18 4.44 -12.15
C LYS A 61 11.15 4.60 -11.04
N VAL A 62 10.65 5.78 -10.84
CA VAL A 62 9.57 6.08 -9.89
C VAL A 62 8.41 5.11 -10.10
N GLY A 63 7.85 4.58 -9.02
CA GLY A 63 6.73 3.64 -9.05
C GLY A 63 7.04 2.22 -9.54
N HIS A 64 8.25 1.91 -10.02
CA HIS A 64 8.59 0.61 -10.64
C HIS A 64 8.96 -0.51 -9.64
N GLY A 65 8.78 -0.30 -8.35
CA GLY A 65 8.87 -1.33 -7.31
C GLY A 65 7.54 -2.07 -7.10
N SER A 66 7.23 -2.37 -5.83
CA SER A 66 5.94 -2.99 -5.44
C SER A 66 4.72 -2.11 -5.74
N THR A 67 4.89 -0.81 -5.85
CA THR A 67 3.84 0.16 -6.24
C THR A 67 3.15 -0.24 -7.55
N SER A 68 3.91 -0.67 -8.57
CA SER A 68 3.33 -1.06 -9.86
C SER A 68 2.50 -2.35 -9.81
N GLY A 69 2.70 -3.19 -8.79
CA GLY A 69 1.91 -4.41 -8.56
C GLY A 69 0.76 -4.26 -7.57
N ASN A 70 0.67 -3.11 -6.90
CA ASN A 70 -0.36 -2.82 -5.90
C ASN A 70 -1.74 -2.67 -6.58
N THR A 71 -2.76 -3.34 -6.06
CA THR A 71 -4.14 -3.26 -6.58
C THR A 71 -4.92 -2.08 -6.03
N ALA A 72 -4.42 -1.48 -4.96
CA ALA A 72 -4.85 -0.21 -4.35
C ALA A 72 -6.36 -0.10 -4.05
N LEU A 73 -6.86 -1.06 -3.29
CA LEU A 73 -8.06 -0.90 -2.49
C LEU A 73 -7.66 -0.09 -1.25
N LEU A 74 -8.24 1.08 -1.06
CA LEU A 74 -7.97 1.95 0.08
C LEU A 74 -9.08 1.73 1.11
N GLN A 75 -8.75 1.06 2.21
CA GLN A 75 -9.72 0.66 3.22
C GLN A 75 -9.26 1.11 4.60
N TYR A 76 -10.18 1.51 5.49
CA TYR A 76 -9.82 1.70 6.90
C TYR A 76 -9.78 0.36 7.65
N ALA A 77 -10.52 -0.64 7.18
CA ALA A 77 -10.45 -2.00 7.68
C ALA A 77 -9.13 -2.67 7.22
N ASN A 78 -8.59 -3.54 8.05
CA ASN A 78 -7.26 -4.12 7.87
C ASN A 78 -7.31 -5.65 7.81
N ASP A 79 -6.22 -6.28 7.33
CA ASP A 79 -6.07 -7.74 7.27
C ASP A 79 -6.29 -8.41 8.64
N THR A 80 -5.85 -7.74 9.71
CA THR A 80 -6.17 -8.12 11.08
C THR A 80 -7.38 -7.32 11.54
N PRO A 81 -8.55 -7.96 11.73
CA PRO A 81 -9.77 -7.29 12.18
C PRO A 81 -9.59 -6.55 13.51
N MET A 82 -10.35 -5.45 13.69
CA MET A 82 -10.23 -4.60 14.88
C MET A 82 -10.46 -5.37 16.18
N TYR A 83 -11.40 -6.32 16.20
CA TYR A 83 -11.64 -7.14 17.40
C TYR A 83 -10.45 -8.01 17.76
N GLN A 84 -9.68 -8.53 16.79
CA GLN A 84 -8.46 -9.30 17.04
C GLN A 84 -7.32 -8.41 17.52
N LEU A 85 -7.16 -7.23 16.91
CA LEU A 85 -6.21 -6.23 17.39
C LEU A 85 -6.53 -5.79 18.82
N ALA A 86 -7.81 -5.60 19.15
CA ALA A 86 -8.25 -5.26 20.50
C ALA A 86 -7.87 -6.34 21.53
N GLN A 87 -7.96 -7.61 21.14
CA GLN A 87 -7.53 -8.74 22.00
C GLN A 87 -6.01 -8.78 22.21
N SER A 88 -5.23 -8.43 21.20
CA SER A 88 -3.76 -8.55 21.23
C SER A 88 -3.03 -7.29 21.70
N LYS A 89 -3.58 -6.10 21.44
CA LYS A 89 -2.96 -4.79 21.69
C LYS A 89 -3.76 -3.88 22.63
N GLY A 90 -4.97 -4.30 22.99
CA GLY A 90 -5.94 -3.50 23.72
C GLY A 90 -6.87 -2.69 22.81
N GLU A 91 -8.09 -2.47 23.27
CA GLU A 91 -9.16 -1.83 22.50
C GLU A 91 -8.77 -0.40 22.04
N ALA A 92 -8.17 0.40 22.92
CA ALA A 92 -7.77 1.76 22.60
C ALA A 92 -6.75 1.83 21.43
N ALA A 93 -5.77 0.93 21.40
CA ALA A 93 -4.77 0.86 20.33
C ALA A 93 -5.40 0.42 19.00
N ALA A 94 -6.30 -0.57 19.03
CA ALA A 94 -7.02 -1.06 17.86
C ALA A 94 -7.91 0.04 17.25
N VAL A 95 -8.69 0.73 18.09
CA VAL A 95 -9.54 1.85 17.68
C VAL A 95 -8.70 2.97 17.09
N ARG A 96 -7.59 3.34 17.75
CA ARG A 96 -6.72 4.42 17.23
C ARG A 96 -6.12 4.07 15.88
N PHE A 97 -5.64 2.84 15.68
CA PHE A 97 -5.09 2.40 14.39
C PHE A 97 -6.13 2.48 13.27
N TYR A 98 -7.35 1.98 13.50
CA TYR A 98 -8.44 2.07 12.53
C TYR A 98 -8.85 3.52 12.24
N SER A 99 -8.86 4.39 13.26
CA SER A 99 -9.12 5.83 13.08
C SER A 99 -8.04 6.47 12.21
N LEU A 100 -6.76 6.15 12.44
CA LEU A 100 -5.66 6.65 11.60
C LEU A 100 -5.79 6.19 10.14
N CYS A 101 -6.26 4.96 9.90
CA CYS A 101 -6.52 4.49 8.53
C CYS A 101 -7.68 5.26 7.88
N LEU A 102 -8.75 5.53 8.63
CA LEU A 102 -9.89 6.31 8.15
C LEU A 102 -9.48 7.77 7.83
N ASP A 103 -8.71 8.40 8.72
CA ASP A 103 -8.17 9.74 8.54
C ASP A 103 -7.23 9.81 7.32
N ALA A 104 -6.39 8.79 7.12
CA ALA A 104 -5.47 8.70 6.00
C ALA A 104 -6.18 8.64 4.64
N ILE A 105 -7.33 7.96 4.54
CA ILE A 105 -8.14 7.95 3.31
C ILE A 105 -8.66 9.36 3.00
N SER A 106 -9.09 10.12 4.01
CA SER A 106 -9.55 11.48 3.84
C SER A 106 -8.39 12.42 3.45
N GLN A 107 -7.22 12.24 4.07
CA GLN A 107 -6.01 12.98 3.69
C GLN A 107 -5.58 12.67 2.25
N LEU A 108 -5.65 11.42 1.81
CA LEU A 108 -5.37 11.05 0.42
C LEU A 108 -6.32 11.75 -0.57
N GLU A 109 -7.59 11.90 -0.22
CA GLU A 109 -8.53 12.67 -1.03
C GLU A 109 -8.08 14.13 -1.20
N ASP A 110 -7.72 14.78 -0.10
CA ASP A 110 -7.27 16.17 -0.13
C ASP A 110 -5.94 16.32 -0.89
N ILE A 111 -4.99 15.41 -0.67
CA ILE A 111 -3.73 15.36 -1.41
C ILE A 111 -3.99 15.23 -2.90
N THR A 112 -4.78 14.23 -3.31
CA THR A 112 -5.02 13.96 -4.75
C THR A 112 -5.76 15.09 -5.45
N ARG A 113 -6.65 15.80 -4.75
CA ARG A 113 -7.31 17.01 -5.28
C ARG A 113 -6.36 18.17 -5.51
N SER A 114 -5.26 18.24 -4.77
CA SER A 114 -4.26 19.31 -4.90
C SER A 114 -3.25 19.07 -6.02
N LEU A 115 -3.17 17.82 -6.54
CA LEU A 115 -2.21 17.44 -7.56
C LEU A 115 -2.70 17.81 -8.97
N GLU A 116 -1.76 18.23 -9.82
CA GLU A 116 -2.05 18.57 -11.22
C GLU A 116 -2.35 17.31 -12.06
N LEU A 117 -1.59 16.22 -11.82
CA LEU A 117 -1.76 14.98 -12.56
C LEU A 117 -2.85 14.12 -11.91
N SER A 118 -3.72 13.53 -12.73
CA SER A 118 -4.78 12.64 -12.25
C SER A 118 -4.19 11.39 -11.62
N THR A 119 -4.81 10.96 -10.53
CA THR A 119 -4.45 9.74 -9.78
C THR A 119 -5.54 8.68 -9.85
N ASP A 120 -6.63 8.93 -10.57
CA ASP A 120 -7.84 8.09 -10.60
C ASP A 120 -8.38 7.80 -9.17
N TYR A 121 -8.18 8.73 -8.22
CA TYR A 121 -8.74 8.60 -6.89
C TYR A 121 -10.27 8.71 -6.96
N GLU A 122 -10.95 7.78 -6.29
CA GLU A 122 -12.40 7.77 -6.23
C GLU A 122 -12.87 7.18 -4.90
N ARG A 123 -13.78 7.89 -4.20
CA ARG A 123 -14.45 7.32 -3.02
C ARG A 123 -15.25 6.09 -3.45
N ARG A 124 -15.14 5.06 -2.64
CA ARG A 124 -15.85 3.79 -2.82
C ARG A 124 -16.42 3.31 -1.49
N GLU A 125 -17.48 2.57 -1.61
CA GLU A 125 -17.95 1.73 -0.53
C GLU A 125 -17.29 0.36 -0.63
N SER A 126 -17.31 -0.46 0.41
CA SER A 126 -16.75 -1.81 0.37
C SER A 126 -17.64 -2.84 1.05
N LEU A 127 -17.64 -4.06 0.50
CA LEU A 127 -18.25 -5.24 1.10
C LEU A 127 -17.18 -6.20 1.60
N TYR A 128 -17.17 -6.49 2.90
CA TYR A 128 -16.41 -7.56 3.52
C TYR A 128 -17.35 -8.70 3.91
N TYR A 129 -17.36 -9.83 3.18
CA TYR A 129 -18.32 -10.88 3.39
C TYR A 129 -17.76 -12.11 4.10
N ALA A 130 -18.63 -12.86 4.79
CA ALA A 130 -18.32 -14.16 5.34
C ALA A 130 -18.16 -15.20 4.22
N SER A 131 -16.97 -15.79 4.09
CA SER A 131 -16.70 -16.84 3.11
C SER A 131 -17.35 -18.17 3.48
N SER A 132 -17.64 -18.36 4.76
CA SER A 132 -18.31 -19.55 5.30
C SER A 132 -19.30 -19.16 6.40
N PRO A 133 -20.33 -20.02 6.71
CA PRO A 133 -21.25 -19.77 7.83
C PRO A 133 -20.56 -19.60 9.18
N GLN A 134 -19.41 -20.24 9.40
CA GLN A 134 -18.63 -20.14 10.62
C GLN A 134 -18.01 -18.75 10.84
N ASP A 135 -17.80 -18.01 9.75
CA ASP A 135 -17.20 -16.67 9.80
C ASP A 135 -18.20 -15.57 10.18
N VAL A 136 -19.50 -15.85 10.16
CA VAL A 136 -20.55 -14.87 10.54
C VAL A 136 -20.32 -14.33 11.95
N LYS A 137 -19.93 -15.17 12.91
CA LYS A 137 -19.65 -14.73 14.28
C LYS A 137 -18.46 -13.74 14.34
N LYS A 138 -17.44 -13.94 13.48
CA LYS A 138 -16.29 -13.01 13.38
C LYS A 138 -16.71 -11.67 12.80
N ILE A 139 -17.53 -11.70 11.75
CA ILE A 139 -18.13 -10.51 11.12
C ILE A 139 -18.99 -9.73 12.14
N GLN A 140 -19.80 -10.42 12.93
CA GLN A 140 -20.62 -9.79 13.97
C GLN A 140 -19.77 -9.14 15.07
N ALA A 141 -18.72 -9.83 15.55
CA ALA A 141 -17.82 -9.27 16.56
C ALA A 141 -17.08 -8.02 16.04
N GLU A 142 -16.67 -8.03 14.78
CA GLU A 142 -16.06 -6.88 14.12
C GLU A 142 -17.05 -5.72 13.98
N PHE A 143 -18.30 -6.01 13.55
CA PHE A 143 -19.37 -5.03 13.46
C PHE A 143 -19.66 -4.34 14.79
N GLU A 144 -19.89 -5.11 15.85
CA GLU A 144 -20.24 -4.57 17.17
C GLU A 144 -19.13 -3.64 17.70
N LEU A 145 -17.86 -4.01 17.51
CA LEU A 145 -16.76 -3.18 17.96
C LEU A 145 -16.64 -1.90 17.11
N GLN A 146 -16.71 -2.01 15.79
CA GLN A 146 -16.66 -0.84 14.90
C GLN A 146 -17.84 0.11 15.18
N LYS A 147 -19.07 -0.42 15.33
CA LYS A 147 -20.26 0.37 15.64
C LYS A 147 -20.16 1.07 17.01
N LYS A 148 -19.65 0.37 18.03
CA LYS A 148 -19.40 0.94 19.37
C LYS A 148 -18.54 2.21 19.30
N HIS A 149 -17.61 2.26 18.36
CA HIS A 149 -16.68 3.38 18.16
C HIS A 149 -17.04 4.29 16.97
N ASN A 150 -18.31 4.22 16.49
CA ASN A 150 -18.86 5.08 15.43
C ASN A 150 -18.12 5.02 14.09
N PHE A 151 -17.52 3.87 13.74
CA PHE A 151 -17.00 3.68 12.39
C PHE A 151 -18.16 3.59 11.38
N PRO A 152 -17.96 4.05 10.13
CA PRO A 152 -18.99 4.12 9.10
C PRO A 152 -19.26 2.73 8.48
N VAL A 153 -19.87 1.83 9.23
CA VAL A 153 -20.11 0.43 8.87
C VAL A 153 -21.58 0.04 9.11
N GLU A 154 -22.11 -0.77 8.19
CA GLU A 154 -23.42 -1.43 8.25
C GLU A 154 -23.21 -2.95 8.24
N TYR A 155 -24.00 -3.68 9.03
CA TYR A 155 -24.07 -5.14 8.92
C TYR A 155 -25.09 -5.51 7.86
N LEU A 156 -24.70 -6.33 6.89
CA LEU A 156 -25.60 -6.91 5.90
C LEU A 156 -25.90 -8.36 6.24
N SER A 157 -27.20 -8.67 6.34
CA SER A 157 -27.69 -10.04 6.42
C SER A 157 -27.58 -10.74 5.05
N ARG A 158 -27.81 -12.06 5.02
CA ARG A 158 -27.91 -12.81 3.76
C ARG A 158 -28.96 -12.23 2.81
N GLN A 159 -30.09 -11.76 3.35
CA GLN A 159 -31.14 -11.14 2.54
C GLN A 159 -30.67 -9.82 1.94
N ASP A 160 -30.03 -8.96 2.73
CA ASP A 160 -29.50 -7.67 2.25
C ASP A 160 -28.48 -7.86 1.14
N ILE A 161 -27.59 -8.86 1.27
CA ILE A 161 -26.58 -9.18 0.24
C ILE A 161 -27.27 -9.66 -1.04
N ARG A 162 -28.26 -10.55 -0.95
CA ARG A 162 -29.00 -11.05 -2.10
C ARG A 162 -29.79 -9.95 -2.83
N GLU A 163 -30.25 -8.93 -2.10
CA GLU A 163 -30.96 -7.79 -2.69
C GLU A 163 -30.04 -6.82 -3.42
N ARG A 164 -28.79 -6.70 -2.97
CA ARG A 164 -27.81 -5.73 -3.52
C ARG A 164 -26.86 -6.36 -4.57
N PHE A 165 -26.61 -7.66 -4.49
CA PHE A 165 -25.59 -8.35 -5.29
C PHE A 165 -26.16 -9.57 -6.02
N PRO A 166 -25.53 -10.02 -7.11
CA PRO A 166 -25.97 -11.20 -7.87
C PRO A 166 -25.55 -12.53 -7.22
N PHE A 167 -25.04 -12.49 -5.99
CA PHE A 167 -24.58 -13.64 -5.21
C PHE A 167 -25.15 -13.62 -3.79
N GLU A 168 -25.08 -14.77 -3.12
CA GLU A 168 -25.51 -14.92 -1.73
C GLU A 168 -24.32 -15.20 -0.82
N LYS A 169 -24.27 -14.58 0.35
CA LYS A 169 -23.34 -14.84 1.44
C LYS A 169 -24.11 -14.73 2.76
N GLU A 170 -23.64 -15.43 3.79
CA GLU A 170 -24.38 -15.53 5.07
C GLU A 170 -24.38 -14.24 5.90
N GLY A 171 -23.50 -13.30 5.58
CA GLY A 171 -23.42 -11.98 6.21
C GLY A 171 -22.20 -11.22 5.74
N GLY A 172 -22.19 -9.91 6.01
CA GLY A 172 -21.06 -9.06 5.64
C GLY A 172 -21.08 -7.72 6.37
N LEU A 173 -19.97 -6.99 6.25
CA LEU A 173 -19.85 -5.59 6.64
C LEU A 173 -19.81 -4.73 5.38
N TYR A 174 -20.55 -3.65 5.41
CA TYR A 174 -20.58 -2.68 4.33
C TYR A 174 -20.07 -1.33 4.84
N SER A 175 -18.93 -0.91 4.33
CA SER A 175 -18.28 0.36 4.68
C SER A 175 -18.63 1.43 3.64
N THR A 176 -18.79 2.68 4.07
CA THR A 176 -19.08 3.82 3.19
C THR A 176 -17.94 4.83 3.10
N ALA A 177 -16.76 4.52 3.67
CA ALA A 177 -15.66 5.49 3.82
C ALA A 177 -14.35 5.04 3.17
N ASP A 178 -14.39 4.07 2.30
CA ASP A 178 -13.24 3.55 1.59
C ASP A 178 -13.03 4.30 0.25
N ALA A 179 -11.98 3.94 -0.48
CA ALA A 179 -11.64 4.56 -1.77
C ALA A 179 -10.84 3.59 -2.64
N GLN A 180 -10.60 3.99 -3.87
CA GLN A 180 -9.67 3.37 -4.80
C GLN A 180 -8.78 4.41 -5.46
N ILE A 181 -7.64 3.98 -5.98
CA ILE A 181 -6.70 4.86 -6.67
C ILE A 181 -5.88 4.07 -7.70
N ASN A 182 -5.22 4.78 -8.62
CA ASN A 182 -4.12 4.24 -9.39
C ASN A 182 -2.81 4.53 -8.63
N PRO A 183 -2.17 3.53 -8.02
CA PRO A 183 -1.01 3.74 -7.15
C PRO A 183 0.22 4.20 -7.92
N PHE A 184 0.35 3.80 -9.17
CA PHE A 184 1.44 4.19 -10.06
C PHE A 184 1.33 5.68 -10.41
N ARG A 185 0.13 6.13 -10.82
CA ARG A 185 -0.15 7.55 -11.07
C ARG A 185 0.01 8.39 -9.81
N LEU A 186 -0.42 7.89 -8.65
CA LEU A 186 -0.23 8.60 -7.38
C LEU A 186 1.26 8.88 -7.12
N ALA A 187 2.12 7.85 -7.24
CA ALA A 187 3.55 8.03 -7.01
C ALA A 187 4.15 9.06 -7.97
N HIS A 188 3.82 8.97 -9.27
CA HIS A 188 4.30 9.92 -10.28
C HIS A 188 3.75 11.34 -10.06
N ALA A 189 2.48 11.49 -9.72
CA ALA A 189 1.87 12.80 -9.46
C ALA A 189 2.51 13.50 -8.25
N LEU A 190 2.74 12.77 -7.17
CA LEU A 190 3.39 13.30 -5.98
C LEU A 190 4.84 13.69 -6.23
N VAL A 191 5.60 12.85 -6.94
CA VAL A 191 7.00 13.15 -7.27
C VAL A 191 7.10 14.33 -8.24
N HIS A 192 6.19 14.43 -9.21
CA HIS A 192 6.12 15.56 -10.14
C HIS A 192 5.80 16.88 -9.40
N ASP A 193 4.81 16.90 -8.52
CA ASP A 193 4.51 18.05 -7.65
C ASP A 193 5.72 18.42 -6.78
N GLY A 194 6.35 17.41 -6.16
CA GLY A 194 7.54 17.60 -5.34
C GLY A 194 8.70 18.23 -6.13
N ALA A 195 8.96 17.77 -7.35
CA ALA A 195 10.00 18.33 -8.21
C ALA A 195 9.71 19.80 -8.58
N LYS A 196 8.45 20.15 -8.86
CA LYS A 196 8.04 21.55 -9.08
C LYS A 196 8.24 22.44 -7.84
N ARG A 197 8.16 21.86 -6.66
CA ARG A 197 8.38 22.54 -5.36
C ARG A 197 9.83 22.52 -4.91
N GLY A 198 10.77 22.06 -5.77
CA GLY A 198 12.20 22.10 -5.51
C GLY A 198 12.81 20.79 -4.99
N MET A 199 12.06 19.69 -4.84
CA MET A 199 12.64 18.39 -4.57
C MET A 199 13.53 17.93 -5.71
N ARG A 200 14.74 17.50 -5.40
CA ARG A 200 15.66 16.92 -6.38
C ARG A 200 15.44 15.41 -6.47
N VAL A 201 15.11 14.93 -7.66
CA VAL A 201 14.74 13.53 -7.89
C VAL A 201 15.74 12.90 -8.85
N TYR A 202 16.23 11.71 -8.48
CA TYR A 202 17.19 10.95 -9.29
C TYR A 202 16.72 9.51 -9.43
N GLU A 203 16.50 9.07 -10.66
CA GLU A 203 16.23 7.68 -11.03
C GLU A 203 17.55 6.95 -11.37
N GLN A 204 17.46 5.61 -11.53
CA GLN A 204 18.62 4.77 -11.84
C GLN A 204 19.83 5.02 -10.90
N THR A 205 19.51 5.38 -9.66
CA THR A 205 20.47 5.77 -8.64
C THR A 205 20.27 4.90 -7.40
N GLU A 206 21.00 3.80 -7.32
CA GLU A 206 20.96 2.89 -6.19
C GLU A 206 21.92 3.35 -5.09
N VAL A 207 21.43 3.42 -3.84
CA VAL A 207 22.30 3.54 -2.66
C VAL A 207 22.96 2.19 -2.40
N THR A 208 24.27 2.11 -2.56
CA THR A 208 25.04 0.87 -2.41
C THR A 208 25.63 0.71 -1.01
N THR A 209 26.01 1.83 -0.39
CA THR A 209 26.64 1.86 0.95
C THR A 209 26.16 3.07 1.72
N ALA A 210 25.89 2.87 3.02
CA ALA A 210 25.62 3.94 3.97
C ALA A 210 26.64 3.89 5.12
N PHE A 211 27.17 5.03 5.53
CA PHE A 211 28.08 5.15 6.65
C PHE A 211 27.90 6.49 7.37
N HIS A 212 28.21 6.50 8.68
CA HIS A 212 28.25 7.72 9.46
C HIS A 212 29.64 8.34 9.40
N GLU A 213 29.69 9.64 9.21
CA GLU A 213 30.92 10.39 9.43
C GLU A 213 30.96 10.87 10.88
N ASN A 214 31.98 10.43 11.63
CA ASN A 214 32.05 10.67 13.08
C ASN A 214 32.20 12.16 13.46
N ASP A 215 32.73 12.99 12.56
CA ASP A 215 33.07 14.39 12.86
C ASP A 215 31.98 15.41 12.46
N SER A 216 31.14 15.11 11.45
CA SER A 216 30.13 16.06 10.93
C SER A 216 28.71 15.81 11.42
N GLY A 217 28.43 14.64 12.00
CA GLY A 217 27.09 14.21 12.37
C GLY A 217 26.15 13.94 11.16
N ARG A 218 26.70 13.94 9.94
CA ARG A 218 25.99 13.65 8.69
C ARG A 218 26.04 12.18 8.33
N LEU A 219 25.01 11.75 7.62
CA LEU A 219 24.94 10.45 6.98
C LEU A 219 25.54 10.55 5.57
N HIS A 220 26.37 9.61 5.21
CA HIS A 220 27.00 9.52 3.89
C HIS A 220 26.50 8.30 3.15
N PHE A 221 26.08 8.50 1.89
CA PHE A 221 25.56 7.45 1.04
C PHE A 221 26.30 7.44 -0.30
N ARG A 222 26.92 6.30 -0.64
CA ARG A 222 27.45 6.11 -2.00
C ARG A 222 26.39 5.50 -2.90
N THR A 223 26.37 5.98 -4.12
CA THR A 223 25.45 5.50 -5.15
C THR A 223 26.14 4.56 -6.14
N SER A 224 25.34 3.82 -6.91
CA SER A 224 25.82 2.98 -8.03
C SER A 224 26.52 3.77 -9.12
N THR A 225 26.24 5.06 -9.25
CA THR A 225 26.90 5.97 -10.19
C THR A 225 28.24 6.51 -9.69
N GLY A 226 28.60 6.22 -8.43
CA GLY A 226 29.82 6.71 -7.78
C GLY A 226 29.66 8.02 -7.02
N ALA A 227 28.55 8.74 -7.17
CA ALA A 227 28.26 9.97 -6.46
C ALA A 227 28.11 9.74 -4.95
N LEU A 228 28.43 10.76 -4.14
CA LEU A 228 28.27 10.80 -2.71
C LEU A 228 27.12 11.74 -2.33
N ILE A 229 26.17 11.24 -1.52
CA ILE A 229 25.11 12.04 -0.93
C ILE A 229 25.42 12.24 0.54
N ARG A 230 25.42 13.49 1.00
CA ARG A 230 25.57 13.85 2.42
C ARG A 230 24.23 14.40 2.92
N ALA A 231 23.58 13.68 3.83
CA ALA A 231 22.29 14.04 4.37
C ALA A 231 22.33 14.23 5.89
N ARG A 232 21.52 15.10 6.44
CA ARG A 232 21.32 15.18 7.90
C ARG A 232 20.47 14.04 8.41
N LYS A 233 19.47 13.63 7.61
CA LYS A 233 18.53 12.54 7.92
C LYS A 233 18.24 11.74 6.67
N ALA A 234 17.85 10.48 6.83
CA ALA A 234 17.47 9.63 5.72
C ALA A 234 16.20 8.84 6.03
N VAL A 235 15.32 8.71 5.04
CA VAL A 235 14.13 7.87 5.10
C VAL A 235 14.29 6.71 4.11
N PHE A 236 14.27 5.49 4.62
CA PHE A 236 14.27 4.27 3.81
C PHE A 236 12.82 3.87 3.51
N ALA A 237 12.38 4.16 2.30
CA ALA A 237 11.08 3.79 1.73
C ALA A 237 11.26 2.65 0.70
N THR A 238 12.13 1.69 1.02
CA THR A 238 12.59 0.63 0.11
C THR A 238 11.67 -0.58 0.06
N GLY A 239 10.49 -0.47 0.67
CA GLY A 239 9.44 -1.51 0.63
C GLY A 239 9.98 -2.88 1.06
N TYR A 240 9.58 -3.93 0.36
CA TYR A 240 9.96 -5.31 0.70
C TYR A 240 11.45 -5.61 0.49
N GLU A 241 12.16 -4.83 -0.33
CA GLU A 241 13.60 -4.98 -0.54
C GLU A 241 14.45 -4.57 0.67
N THR A 242 13.84 -3.93 1.66
CA THR A 242 14.48 -3.73 2.97
C THR A 242 14.94 -5.06 3.57
N GLN A 243 14.18 -6.14 3.36
CA GLN A 243 14.50 -7.47 3.90
C GLN A 243 15.77 -8.10 3.29
N ASP A 244 16.18 -7.71 2.08
CA ASP A 244 17.42 -8.16 1.46
C ASP A 244 18.66 -7.57 2.15
N ARG A 245 18.52 -6.38 2.73
CA ARG A 245 19.61 -5.64 3.36
C ARG A 245 19.61 -5.78 4.88
N GLN A 246 18.42 -5.84 5.45
CA GLN A 246 18.22 -5.89 6.90
C GLN A 246 16.93 -6.64 7.23
N SER A 247 17.07 -7.79 7.89
CA SER A 247 15.91 -8.51 8.39
C SER A 247 15.18 -7.70 9.46
N THR A 248 13.89 -7.43 9.22
CA THR A 248 13.03 -6.76 10.20
C THR A 248 12.26 -7.83 10.97
N PRO A 249 12.52 -8.00 12.29
CA PRO A 249 11.81 -9.00 13.08
C PRO A 249 10.29 -8.85 12.97
N GLY A 250 9.61 -9.95 12.69
CA GLY A 250 8.15 -9.97 12.56
C GLY A 250 7.62 -9.62 11.16
N ALA A 251 8.47 -9.24 10.20
CA ALA A 251 8.07 -9.12 8.79
C ALA A 251 7.96 -10.52 8.16
N VAL A 252 6.94 -10.69 7.32
CA VAL A 252 6.68 -11.92 6.55
C VAL A 252 6.51 -11.53 5.09
N ILE A 253 7.25 -12.17 4.18
CA ILE A 253 7.10 -11.96 2.74
C ILE A 253 6.43 -13.18 2.12
N ALA A 254 5.39 -12.94 1.33
CA ALA A 254 4.64 -13.89 0.54
C ALA A 254 4.62 -13.46 -0.93
N SER A 255 4.07 -14.27 -1.79
CA SER A 255 3.70 -13.89 -3.15
C SER A 255 2.19 -13.79 -3.27
N THR A 256 1.70 -12.80 -3.99
CA THR A 256 0.29 -12.59 -4.31
C THR A 256 0.10 -12.51 -5.81
N TYR A 257 -1.10 -12.78 -6.28
CA TYR A 257 -1.45 -12.82 -7.70
C TYR A 257 -2.61 -11.89 -7.98
N ALA A 258 -2.61 -11.30 -9.16
CA ALA A 258 -3.69 -10.42 -9.58
C ALA A 258 -3.92 -10.50 -11.09
N ILE A 259 -5.15 -10.23 -11.50
CA ILE A 259 -5.56 -10.07 -12.88
C ILE A 259 -6.30 -8.75 -13.07
N ALA A 260 -6.25 -8.24 -14.31
CA ALA A 260 -7.17 -7.23 -14.79
C ALA A 260 -7.87 -7.73 -16.06
N THR A 261 -9.18 -7.57 -16.13
CA THR A 261 -9.96 -7.98 -17.29
C THR A 261 -9.80 -7.01 -18.46
N GLU A 262 -10.28 -7.39 -19.65
CA GLU A 262 -10.67 -6.43 -20.67
C GLU A 262 -11.71 -5.45 -20.11
N PRO A 263 -11.91 -4.24 -20.72
CA PRO A 263 -12.96 -3.33 -20.28
C PRO A 263 -14.34 -3.97 -20.34
N VAL A 264 -15.11 -3.78 -19.28
CA VAL A 264 -16.50 -4.25 -19.13
C VAL A 264 -17.45 -3.13 -19.48
N SER A 265 -18.45 -3.42 -20.30
CA SER A 265 -19.43 -2.43 -20.76
C SER A 265 -20.58 -2.20 -19.78
N ASP A 266 -20.88 -3.18 -18.93
CA ASP A 266 -22.02 -3.14 -17.99
C ASP A 266 -21.61 -3.62 -16.59
N PHE A 267 -21.80 -2.75 -15.61
CA PHE A 267 -21.65 -3.01 -14.17
C PHE A 267 -22.98 -2.95 -13.41
N SER A 268 -24.12 -3.04 -14.07
CA SER A 268 -25.45 -2.93 -13.44
C SER A 268 -25.67 -3.93 -12.30
N THR A 269 -25.03 -5.10 -12.35
CA THR A 269 -25.08 -6.12 -11.31
C THR A 269 -24.06 -5.91 -10.18
N TRP A 270 -23.13 -4.96 -10.31
CA TRP A 270 -22.13 -4.65 -9.30
C TRP A 270 -22.58 -3.44 -8.48
N HIS A 271 -23.19 -3.69 -7.33
CA HIS A 271 -23.76 -2.63 -6.49
C HIS A 271 -22.75 -1.50 -6.23
N LYS A 272 -23.06 -0.30 -6.72
CA LYS A 272 -22.23 0.93 -6.61
C LYS A 272 -20.75 0.75 -7.00
N ARG A 273 -20.40 -0.29 -7.74
CA ARG A 273 -19.01 -0.62 -8.07
C ARG A 273 -18.10 -0.68 -6.83
N CYS A 274 -18.65 -1.15 -5.71
CA CYS A 274 -17.94 -1.18 -4.44
C CYS A 274 -16.74 -2.14 -4.48
N LEU A 275 -15.79 -1.89 -3.58
CA LEU A 275 -14.69 -2.84 -3.31
C LEU A 275 -15.28 -4.08 -2.65
N ILE A 276 -14.75 -5.26 -2.96
CA ILE A 276 -15.22 -6.53 -2.41
C ILE A 276 -14.04 -7.33 -1.91
N TRP A 277 -14.14 -7.88 -0.70
CA TRP A 277 -13.16 -8.79 -0.12
C TRP A 277 -13.81 -9.75 0.88
N GLU A 278 -13.08 -10.75 1.36
CA GLU A 278 -13.68 -11.85 2.10
C GLU A 278 -12.89 -12.29 3.34
N THR A 279 -13.53 -13.12 4.18
CA THR A 279 -12.92 -13.64 5.41
C THR A 279 -11.99 -14.82 5.20
N ALA A 280 -12.03 -15.52 4.07
CA ALA A 280 -11.11 -16.63 3.77
C ALA A 280 -9.63 -16.21 3.87
N ARG A 281 -8.76 -17.18 4.12
CA ARG A 281 -7.31 -16.94 4.10
C ARG A 281 -6.63 -18.11 3.36
N PRO A 282 -5.91 -17.84 2.26
CA PRO A 282 -5.75 -16.53 1.61
C PRO A 282 -7.08 -16.01 1.05
N TYR A 283 -7.31 -14.69 1.15
CA TYR A 283 -8.55 -14.05 0.71
C TYR A 283 -8.51 -13.64 -0.75
N LEU A 284 -9.69 -13.48 -1.31
CA LEU A 284 -9.91 -12.82 -2.59
C LEU A 284 -10.40 -11.39 -2.36
N TYR A 285 -9.98 -10.50 -3.23
CA TYR A 285 -10.48 -9.13 -3.28
C TYR A 285 -10.69 -8.67 -4.72
N MET A 286 -11.62 -7.75 -4.91
CA MET A 286 -12.00 -7.28 -6.24
C MET A 286 -12.36 -5.80 -6.20
N ARG A 287 -12.08 -5.10 -7.30
CA ARG A 287 -12.56 -3.75 -7.55
C ARG A 287 -12.69 -3.46 -9.04
N THR A 288 -13.35 -2.36 -9.37
CA THR A 288 -13.35 -1.83 -10.74
C THR A 288 -12.28 -0.75 -10.91
N THR A 289 -11.88 -0.47 -12.14
CA THR A 289 -10.96 0.62 -12.49
C THR A 289 -11.67 1.78 -13.20
N ALA A 290 -11.00 2.92 -13.33
CA ALA A 290 -11.52 4.10 -14.04
C ALA A 290 -11.76 3.82 -15.54
N ASP A 291 -10.96 2.94 -16.15
CA ASP A 291 -11.10 2.48 -17.54
C ASP A 291 -12.02 1.24 -17.69
N ASN A 292 -12.89 1.02 -16.68
CA ASN A 292 -13.93 -0.02 -16.69
C ASN A 292 -13.42 -1.48 -16.74
N ARG A 293 -12.29 -1.79 -16.14
CA ARG A 293 -11.84 -3.17 -15.94
C ARG A 293 -12.23 -3.68 -14.56
N VAL A 294 -12.19 -4.98 -14.38
CA VAL A 294 -12.23 -5.61 -13.06
C VAL A 294 -10.83 -6.04 -12.68
N LEU A 295 -10.36 -5.60 -11.52
CA LEU A 295 -9.19 -6.13 -10.84
C LEU A 295 -9.62 -7.21 -9.85
N VAL A 296 -8.97 -8.36 -9.90
CA VAL A 296 -9.15 -9.45 -8.92
C VAL A 296 -7.78 -9.85 -8.42
N GLY A 297 -7.61 -9.98 -7.12
CA GLY A 297 -6.35 -10.40 -6.53
C GLY A 297 -6.53 -11.31 -5.31
N GLY A 298 -5.41 -11.91 -4.87
CA GLY A 298 -5.37 -12.84 -3.74
C GLY A 298 -4.61 -14.12 -4.04
N LEU A 299 -5.06 -15.23 -3.44
CA LEU A 299 -4.46 -16.55 -3.55
C LEU A 299 -2.98 -16.58 -3.11
N ASP A 300 -2.66 -15.83 -2.05
CA ASP A 300 -1.33 -15.65 -1.55
C ASP A 300 -0.64 -16.98 -1.21
N GLU A 301 0.66 -17.05 -1.52
CA GLU A 301 1.53 -18.19 -1.24
C GLU A 301 2.68 -17.78 -0.35
N THR A 302 2.74 -18.36 0.84
CA THR A 302 3.87 -18.17 1.76
C THR A 302 5.08 -18.97 1.28
N ALA A 303 6.29 -18.40 1.47
CA ALA A 303 7.57 -19.03 1.11
C ALA A 303 7.76 -19.39 -0.38
N VAL A 304 6.96 -18.82 -1.28
CA VAL A 304 7.08 -18.98 -2.73
C VAL A 304 7.55 -17.65 -3.32
N GLN A 305 8.73 -17.63 -3.93
CA GLN A 305 9.33 -16.43 -4.53
C GLN A 305 10.08 -16.79 -5.83
N GLY A 306 10.35 -15.77 -6.65
CA GLY A 306 11.09 -15.91 -7.90
C GLY A 306 10.45 -16.93 -8.86
N PRO A 307 11.24 -17.82 -9.50
CA PRO A 307 10.73 -18.73 -10.53
C PRO A 307 9.58 -19.64 -10.09
N LYS A 308 9.50 -20.00 -8.79
CA LYS A 308 8.36 -20.80 -8.29
C LYS A 308 7.06 -19.99 -8.30
N ARG A 309 7.12 -18.70 -7.90
CA ARG A 309 5.99 -17.78 -8.00
C ARG A 309 5.54 -17.62 -9.45
N ASP A 310 6.51 -17.42 -10.34
CA ASP A 310 6.25 -17.12 -11.75
C ASP A 310 5.58 -18.29 -12.46
N ASN A 311 5.98 -19.54 -12.16
CA ASN A 311 5.38 -20.75 -12.71
C ASN A 311 3.91 -20.96 -12.27
N LEU A 312 3.46 -20.35 -11.19
CA LEU A 312 2.07 -20.45 -10.71
C LEU A 312 1.14 -19.40 -11.35
N LEU A 313 1.68 -18.40 -12.04
CA LEU A 313 0.91 -17.23 -12.47
C LEU A 313 -0.28 -17.60 -13.36
N GLU A 314 -0.11 -18.47 -14.34
CA GLU A 314 -1.17 -18.88 -15.27
C GLU A 314 -2.32 -19.60 -14.54
N ASP A 315 -2.00 -20.57 -13.70
CA ASP A 315 -3.00 -21.31 -12.92
C ASP A 315 -3.74 -20.41 -11.92
N LYS A 316 -3.02 -19.51 -11.24
CA LYS A 316 -3.62 -18.56 -10.31
C LYS A 316 -4.50 -17.53 -11.04
N ALA A 317 -4.08 -17.06 -12.19
CA ALA A 317 -4.89 -16.15 -13.01
C ALA A 317 -6.21 -16.80 -13.44
N ALA A 318 -6.19 -18.06 -13.87
CA ALA A 318 -7.40 -18.80 -14.20
C ALA A 318 -8.33 -18.98 -12.99
N GLN A 319 -7.79 -19.27 -11.80
CA GLN A 319 -8.57 -19.37 -10.55
C GLN A 319 -9.21 -18.03 -10.16
N LEU A 320 -8.48 -16.90 -10.26
CA LEU A 320 -9.01 -15.56 -9.99
C LEU A 320 -10.15 -15.20 -10.95
N LEU A 321 -10.00 -15.51 -12.24
CA LEU A 321 -11.07 -15.30 -13.22
C LEU A 321 -12.30 -16.16 -12.93
N ALA A 322 -12.11 -17.42 -12.58
CA ALA A 322 -13.21 -18.31 -12.18
C ALA A 322 -13.96 -17.79 -10.95
N ALA A 323 -13.25 -17.26 -9.96
CA ALA A 323 -13.85 -16.65 -8.78
C ALA A 323 -14.69 -15.40 -9.13
N LEU A 324 -14.23 -14.59 -10.10
CA LEU A 324 -15.02 -13.46 -10.61
C LEU A 324 -16.34 -13.96 -11.23
N TYR A 325 -16.29 -14.98 -12.07
CA TYR A 325 -17.50 -15.51 -12.72
C TYR A 325 -18.49 -16.14 -11.72
N GLN A 326 -17.99 -16.76 -10.65
CA GLN A 326 -18.84 -17.29 -9.58
C GLN A 326 -19.61 -16.20 -8.83
N LEU A 327 -18.98 -15.05 -8.56
CA LEU A 327 -19.63 -13.92 -7.91
C LEU A 327 -20.51 -13.12 -8.89
N PHE A 328 -20.04 -12.94 -10.13
CA PHE A 328 -20.69 -12.13 -11.15
C PHE A 328 -20.94 -12.94 -12.43
N PRO A 329 -21.95 -13.81 -12.48
CA PRO A 329 -22.24 -14.63 -13.66
C PRO A 329 -22.47 -13.82 -14.95
N ALA A 330 -22.97 -12.57 -14.82
CA ALA A 330 -23.14 -11.66 -15.95
C ALA A 330 -21.80 -11.27 -16.63
N LEU A 331 -20.67 -11.45 -15.95
CA LEU A 331 -19.33 -11.18 -16.49
C LEU A 331 -18.68 -12.43 -17.13
N THR A 332 -19.40 -13.57 -17.20
CA THR A 332 -18.88 -14.78 -17.84
C THR A 332 -18.52 -14.50 -19.30
N GLY A 333 -17.30 -14.83 -19.68
CA GLY A 333 -16.78 -14.59 -21.04
C GLY A 333 -15.87 -13.35 -21.16
N VAL A 334 -15.82 -12.46 -20.18
CA VAL A 334 -14.83 -11.38 -20.11
C VAL A 334 -13.45 -12.00 -19.94
N LYS A 335 -12.48 -11.58 -20.75
CA LYS A 335 -11.14 -12.18 -20.76
C LYS A 335 -10.18 -11.44 -19.85
N ILE A 336 -9.10 -12.11 -19.47
CA ILE A 336 -7.94 -11.49 -18.81
C ILE A 336 -7.19 -10.66 -19.86
N ALA A 337 -6.94 -9.39 -19.57
CA ALA A 337 -6.08 -8.52 -20.36
C ALA A 337 -4.67 -8.43 -19.77
N TYR A 338 -4.55 -8.46 -18.44
CA TYR A 338 -3.29 -8.38 -17.70
C TYR A 338 -3.28 -9.37 -16.55
N SER A 339 -2.14 -10.02 -16.31
CA SER A 339 -1.93 -10.87 -15.16
C SER A 339 -0.53 -10.69 -14.60
N TRP A 340 -0.40 -10.65 -13.29
CA TRP A 340 0.89 -10.50 -12.63
C TRP A 340 0.91 -11.19 -11.27
N ALA A 341 2.13 -11.48 -10.82
CA ALA A 341 2.41 -11.85 -9.45
C ALA A 341 3.37 -10.84 -8.84
N SER A 342 3.20 -10.58 -7.55
CA SER A 342 4.00 -9.61 -6.80
C SER A 342 4.45 -10.17 -5.47
N SER A 343 5.59 -9.68 -4.96
CA SER A 343 5.91 -9.84 -3.56
C SER A 343 4.93 -9.05 -2.70
N PHE A 344 4.44 -9.67 -1.64
CA PHE A 344 3.55 -9.08 -0.65
C PHE A 344 4.16 -9.23 0.74
N GLY A 345 4.15 -8.17 1.52
CA GLY A 345 4.72 -8.18 2.86
C GLY A 345 3.66 -7.90 3.92
N GLY A 346 3.66 -8.71 4.97
CA GLY A 346 2.86 -8.50 6.16
C GLY A 346 3.72 -8.42 7.42
N THR A 347 3.08 -8.17 8.54
CA THR A 347 3.69 -8.20 9.87
C THR A 347 2.92 -9.13 10.78
N LYS A 348 3.58 -9.71 11.77
CA LYS A 348 2.93 -10.64 12.73
C LYS A 348 1.79 -10.01 13.53
N ASP A 349 1.80 -8.69 13.70
CA ASP A 349 0.76 -7.97 14.44
C ASP A 349 -0.19 -7.16 13.54
N GLY A 350 -0.04 -7.26 12.22
CA GLY A 350 -0.91 -6.61 11.24
C GLY A 350 -0.73 -5.09 11.11
N MET A 351 0.29 -4.48 11.73
CA MET A 351 0.55 -3.05 11.65
C MET A 351 1.88 -2.74 10.94
N PRO A 352 2.00 -1.63 10.17
CA PRO A 352 3.22 -1.28 9.46
C PRO A 352 4.39 -0.95 10.42
N PHE A 353 5.62 -0.91 9.89
CA PHE A 353 6.79 -0.41 10.61
C PHE A 353 7.11 1.01 10.16
N ILE A 354 7.07 1.96 11.09
CA ILE A 354 7.33 3.37 10.84
C ILE A 354 8.16 3.93 11.99
N GLY A 355 9.17 4.74 11.70
CA GLY A 355 9.94 5.45 12.69
C GLY A 355 11.45 5.32 12.56
N GLU A 356 12.18 5.88 13.51
CA GLU A 356 13.64 5.87 13.56
C GLU A 356 14.18 4.48 13.91
N HIS A 357 15.32 4.13 13.29
CA HIS A 357 15.98 2.86 13.57
C HIS A 357 16.81 2.96 14.86
N HIS A 358 16.61 2.05 15.79
CA HIS A 358 17.21 2.08 17.13
C HIS A 358 18.76 1.99 17.15
N GLN A 359 19.40 1.44 16.11
CA GLN A 359 20.85 1.30 15.98
C GLN A 359 21.46 2.30 14.99
N HIS A 360 20.65 2.98 14.20
CA HIS A 360 21.10 3.91 13.19
C HIS A 360 20.39 5.25 13.37
N PRO A 361 20.91 6.14 14.25
CA PRO A 361 20.34 7.46 14.49
C PRO A 361 20.19 8.27 13.19
N ASN A 362 19.13 9.06 13.09
CA ASN A 362 18.77 9.84 11.91
C ASN A 362 18.39 9.00 10.66
N CYS A 363 18.27 7.68 10.79
CA CYS A 363 17.77 6.78 9.77
C CYS A 363 16.34 6.33 10.11
N TYR A 364 15.39 6.71 9.30
CA TYR A 364 13.96 6.45 9.47
C TYR A 364 13.48 5.43 8.44
N TYR A 365 12.41 4.71 8.75
CA TYR A 365 11.84 3.70 7.87
C TYR A 365 10.34 3.93 7.67
N ALA A 366 9.90 3.87 6.41
CA ALA A 366 8.51 3.90 5.99
C ALA A 366 8.19 2.56 5.32
N LEU A 367 7.89 1.53 6.11
CA LEU A 367 7.62 0.18 5.62
C LEU A 367 6.12 -0.13 5.79
N GLY A 368 5.34 0.24 4.78
CA GLY A 368 3.90 0.06 4.72
C GLY A 368 3.49 -1.40 4.48
N TYR A 369 3.97 -2.33 5.30
CA TYR A 369 3.68 -3.75 5.16
C TYR A 369 2.26 -4.08 5.60
N GLY A 370 1.53 -4.82 4.76
CA GLY A 370 0.14 -5.20 4.94
C GLY A 370 -0.72 -4.85 3.73
N GLY A 371 -1.99 -5.25 3.72
CA GLY A 371 -2.93 -5.06 2.61
C GLY A 371 -3.24 -3.60 2.26
N ASN A 372 -3.00 -2.66 3.20
CA ASN A 372 -3.30 -1.23 3.04
C ASN A 372 -2.04 -0.36 2.86
N GLY A 373 -1.06 -0.81 2.11
CA GLY A 373 0.24 -0.14 1.98
C GLY A 373 0.17 1.36 1.66
N THR A 374 -0.73 1.80 0.79
CA THR A 374 -0.95 3.22 0.45
C THR A 374 -1.46 4.02 1.65
N VAL A 375 -2.45 3.50 2.38
CA VAL A 375 -3.00 4.11 3.60
C VAL A 375 -1.92 4.20 4.68
N TYR A 376 -1.16 3.13 4.88
CA TYR A 376 -0.06 3.11 5.85
C TYR A 376 1.08 4.08 5.49
N SER A 377 1.34 4.25 4.20
CA SER A 377 2.35 5.20 3.70
C SER A 377 1.93 6.65 3.96
N THR A 378 0.62 6.93 3.93
CA THR A 378 0.08 8.25 4.30
C THR A 378 0.27 8.52 5.80
N ILE A 379 -0.04 7.54 6.65
CA ILE A 379 0.24 7.63 8.10
C ILE A 379 1.74 7.81 8.35
N ALA A 380 2.59 7.09 7.61
CA ALA A 380 4.05 7.18 7.75
C ALA A 380 4.55 8.60 7.48
N GLY A 381 4.05 9.27 6.45
CA GLY A 381 4.43 10.65 6.15
C GLY A 381 4.24 11.59 7.34
N GLN A 382 3.11 11.49 8.05
CA GLN A 382 2.82 12.33 9.22
C GLN A 382 3.75 12.02 10.41
N ILE A 383 3.92 10.74 10.73
CA ILE A 383 4.76 10.32 11.86
C ILE A 383 6.22 10.69 11.60
N LEU A 384 6.74 10.40 10.42
CA LEU A 384 8.13 10.67 10.07
C LEU A 384 8.44 12.16 9.98
N ARG A 385 7.49 12.97 9.48
CA ARG A 385 7.63 14.44 9.54
C ARG A 385 7.87 14.90 10.98
N ASP A 386 7.01 14.47 11.89
CA ASP A 386 7.09 14.91 13.29
C ASP A 386 8.38 14.43 13.96
N GLU A 387 8.77 13.17 13.79
CA GLU A 387 10.03 12.64 14.32
C GLU A 387 11.26 13.35 13.72
N ILE A 388 11.27 13.59 12.40
CA ILE A 388 12.36 14.30 11.70
C ILE A 388 12.52 15.72 12.23
N LEU A 389 11.43 16.38 12.58
CA LEU A 389 11.45 17.75 13.14
C LEU A 389 11.61 17.79 14.66
N GLY A 390 11.76 16.62 15.31
CA GLY A 390 11.86 16.55 16.77
C GLY A 390 10.55 16.89 17.50
N ARG A 391 9.41 16.77 16.80
CA ARG A 391 8.08 16.96 17.38
C ARG A 391 7.58 15.63 17.96
N SER A 392 6.88 15.68 19.08
CA SER A 392 6.23 14.49 19.65
C SER A 392 5.01 14.11 18.81
N ASN A 393 4.94 12.83 18.39
CA ASN A 393 3.76 12.27 17.77
C ASN A 393 3.20 11.13 18.65
N PRO A 394 1.95 11.25 19.16
CA PRO A 394 1.39 10.29 20.11
C PRO A 394 1.14 8.91 19.49
N ASP A 395 1.08 8.80 18.17
CA ASP A 395 0.80 7.56 17.44
C ASP A 395 2.07 6.79 17.07
N ALA A 396 3.23 7.44 17.04
CA ALA A 396 4.51 6.83 16.70
C ALA A 396 4.82 5.52 17.48
N PRO A 397 4.52 5.40 18.78
CA PRO A 397 4.74 4.17 19.53
C PRO A 397 4.04 2.94 18.97
N LEU A 398 2.88 3.10 18.30
CA LEU A 398 2.11 1.98 17.72
C LEU A 398 2.88 1.29 16.58
N PHE A 399 3.72 2.04 15.86
CA PHE A 399 4.35 1.60 14.61
C PHE A 399 5.85 1.37 14.72
N LYS A 400 6.43 1.62 15.89
CA LYS A 400 7.87 1.65 16.10
C LYS A 400 8.58 0.38 15.64
N LEU A 401 9.74 0.54 14.99
CA LEU A 401 10.62 -0.58 14.66
C LEU A 401 11.09 -1.28 15.96
N GLY A 402 11.16 -2.62 15.93
CA GLY A 402 11.56 -3.40 17.10
C GLY A 402 10.46 -3.65 18.14
N ARG A 403 9.20 -3.23 17.91
CA ARG A 403 8.06 -3.59 18.77
C ARG A 403 7.73 -5.09 18.77
N LEU A 404 8.19 -5.82 17.75
CA LEU A 404 8.01 -7.28 17.58
C LEU A 404 9.34 -8.00 17.84
N LYS A 405 9.92 -7.82 19.02
CA LYS A 405 11.14 -8.52 19.43
C LYS A 405 10.89 -9.98 19.75
#